data_34d7d7fb208a5895aa959406ad808c58
#
_entry.id   34d7d7fb208a5895aa959406ad808c58
#
_cell.length_a   1.000
_cell.length_b   1.000
_cell.length_c   1.000
_cell.angle_alpha   90.00
_cell.angle_beta   90.00
_cell.angle_gamma   90.00
#
_symmetry.space_group_name_H-M   'P 1'
#
loop_
_entity.id
_entity.type
_entity.pdbx_description
1 polymer ?
#
loop_
_entity_poly.entity_id
_entity_poly.type
_entity_poly.pdbx_seq_one_letter_code
_entity_poly.pdbx_strand_id
1 'polypeptide(L)'
;MLHKSLGLPYPETSRRILPEMWSGFLSNGTMQLFLVEDRARPAVSRTVSFSATVFVTDEFCAQARLTLPPYLGIELARRYGSRQLPVLNRNEVAWANVSDGLNVMMCFEGWAQHEFSPEEFLVVREKQKEALHLTLRGYRIKEFLTDPIGKETSQWMLDAGARLRRDYSNYFRRHHIPEPEPWQRPCLLGLTKEEAFAHPGANIAGLFVYTTPRFHFSRAQRVLLQHALMGETCEKLATSLSVSPWTVKKRWHAIYDRVVDVDRDLLPPPIAYGPGVSSRGAERRRHLLNYLRQHLEELRPYEPPQRRRGVRTLLSAIKIFVAATAFLASVSQHHSVARRFLAFRPLCQSPSRSVAVLVVARSLALTPGRRRIASRL
;
A
#
# COMPACT_ATOMS: atom_id res chain seq x y z
N MET A 1 14.54 -15.78 14.12
CA MET A 1 15.79 -15.08 14.55
C MET A 1 15.61 -13.56 14.70
N LEU A 2 14.87 -12.86 13.85
CA LEU A 2 14.69 -11.39 13.90
C LEU A 2 14.19 -10.80 15.23
N HIS A 3 13.46 -11.59 16.06
CA HIS A 3 12.90 -11.09 17.30
C HIS A 3 13.87 -10.95 18.47
N LYS A 4 15.00 -11.66 18.48
CA LYS A 4 16.00 -11.54 19.54
C LYS A 4 16.88 -10.29 19.39
N SER A 5 17.08 -9.82 18.16
CA SER A 5 17.93 -8.65 17.88
C SER A 5 17.24 -7.32 18.16
N LEU A 6 15.89 -7.27 18.16
CA LEU A 6 15.17 -6.02 18.38
C LEU A 6 14.95 -5.68 19.86
N GLY A 7 15.14 -6.62 20.79
CA GLY A 7 14.98 -6.37 22.23
C GLY A 7 13.64 -5.78 22.67
N LEU A 8 12.67 -5.74 21.74
CA LEU A 8 11.39 -5.09 21.99
C LEU A 8 10.54 -5.92 22.95
N PRO A 9 9.83 -5.25 23.86
CA PRO A 9 8.94 -5.91 24.83
C PRO A 9 7.62 -6.33 24.13
N TYR A 10 7.72 -7.16 23.08
CA TYR A 10 6.51 -7.75 22.51
C TYR A 10 5.90 -8.75 23.47
N PRO A 11 4.63 -8.56 23.90
CA PRO A 11 3.93 -9.57 24.67
C PRO A 11 3.93 -10.92 23.93
N GLU A 12 4.03 -12.01 24.64
CA GLU A 12 4.09 -13.36 24.06
C GLU A 12 2.86 -13.64 23.16
N THR A 13 1.69 -13.13 23.56
CA THR A 13 0.46 -13.20 22.76
C THR A 13 0.61 -12.54 21.39
N SER A 14 1.24 -11.35 21.31
CA SER A 14 1.50 -10.67 20.05
C SER A 14 2.52 -11.42 19.19
N ARG A 15 3.57 -11.99 19.82
CA ARG A 15 4.58 -12.77 19.09
C ARG A 15 3.99 -13.98 18.39
N ARG A 16 3.01 -14.65 19.00
CA ARG A 16 2.31 -15.80 18.40
C ARG A 16 1.42 -15.41 17.22
N ILE A 17 0.79 -14.24 17.28
CA ILE A 17 -0.13 -13.75 16.26
C ILE A 17 0.60 -13.16 15.05
N LEU A 18 1.77 -12.55 15.24
CA LEU A 18 2.50 -11.85 14.17
C LEU A 18 2.72 -12.68 12.90
N PRO A 19 3.17 -13.94 12.93
CA PRO A 19 3.38 -14.74 11.71
C PRO A 19 2.09 -14.97 10.92
N GLU A 20 0.99 -15.23 11.61
CA GLU A 20 -0.33 -15.42 10.96
C GLU A 20 -0.83 -14.09 10.37
N MET A 21 -0.76 -13.00 11.11
CA MET A 21 -1.13 -11.67 10.66
C MET A 21 -0.33 -11.26 9.42
N TRP A 22 0.99 -11.42 9.43
CA TRP A 22 1.84 -11.09 8.29
C TRP A 22 1.51 -11.93 7.07
N SER A 23 1.36 -13.25 7.26
CA SER A 23 0.97 -14.16 6.19
C SER A 23 -0.39 -13.78 5.58
N GLY A 24 -1.36 -13.45 6.44
CA GLY A 24 -2.68 -13.00 6.02
C GLY A 24 -2.63 -11.69 5.24
N PHE A 25 -1.93 -10.69 5.74
CA PHE A 25 -1.80 -9.38 5.10
C PHE A 25 -1.06 -9.45 3.76
N LEU A 26 0.02 -10.22 3.69
CA LEU A 26 0.78 -10.42 2.44
C LEU A 26 -0.06 -11.14 1.40
N SER A 27 -0.76 -12.22 1.79
CA SER A 27 -1.61 -13.00 0.88
C SER A 27 -2.78 -12.18 0.33
N ASN A 28 -3.34 -11.28 1.15
CA ASN A 28 -4.44 -10.41 0.76
C ASN A 28 -3.97 -9.14 0.03
N GLY A 29 -2.66 -8.87 -0.01
CA GLY A 29 -2.09 -7.68 -0.62
C GLY A 29 -2.41 -6.37 0.14
N THR A 30 -2.70 -6.47 1.44
CA THR A 30 -2.98 -5.32 2.32
C THR A 30 -1.73 -4.79 3.02
N MET A 31 -0.66 -5.59 3.06
CA MET A 31 0.68 -5.20 3.50
C MET A 31 1.62 -5.10 2.30
N GLN A 32 2.42 -4.05 2.29
CA GLN A 32 3.56 -3.91 1.39
C GLN A 32 4.83 -4.22 2.19
N LEU A 33 5.52 -5.28 1.81
CA LEU A 33 6.81 -5.66 2.39
C LEU A 33 7.91 -5.43 1.37
N PHE A 34 8.97 -4.77 1.76
CA PHE A 34 10.17 -4.65 0.95
C PHE A 34 11.40 -5.05 1.76
N LEU A 35 12.35 -5.63 1.06
CA LEU A 35 13.58 -6.18 1.61
C LEU A 35 14.77 -5.52 0.91
N VAL A 36 15.81 -5.25 1.65
CA VAL A 36 17.13 -4.94 1.10
C VAL A 36 17.99 -6.17 1.26
N GLU A 37 18.56 -6.64 0.16
CA GLU A 37 19.41 -7.82 0.14
C GLU A 37 20.85 -7.44 -0.27
N ASP A 38 21.81 -7.91 0.49
CA ASP A 38 23.22 -7.94 0.09
C ASP A 38 23.50 -9.22 -0.70
N ARG A 39 23.69 -9.09 -2.00
CA ARG A 39 23.89 -10.23 -2.90
C ARG A 39 25.25 -10.94 -2.73
N ALA A 40 26.21 -10.29 -2.08
CA ALA A 40 27.50 -10.91 -1.76
C ALA A 40 27.37 -11.94 -0.63
N ARG A 41 26.29 -11.89 0.15
CA ARG A 41 26.05 -12.80 1.27
C ARG A 41 25.36 -14.11 0.85
N PRO A 42 25.58 -15.18 1.62
CA PRO A 42 24.80 -16.43 1.48
C PRO A 42 23.30 -16.16 1.56
N ALA A 43 22.49 -16.96 0.84
CA ALA A 43 21.04 -16.76 0.74
C ALA A 43 20.31 -16.67 2.09
N VAL A 44 20.79 -17.39 3.10
CA VAL A 44 20.20 -17.42 4.46
C VAL A 44 20.44 -16.16 5.29
N SER A 45 21.46 -15.36 4.94
CA SER A 45 21.83 -14.11 5.62
C SER A 45 21.79 -12.88 4.72
N ARG A 46 21.24 -13.03 3.51
CA ARG A 46 21.24 -11.99 2.48
C ARG A 46 20.37 -10.80 2.83
N THR A 47 19.25 -11.00 3.50
CA THR A 47 18.37 -9.90 3.90
C THR A 47 19.01 -9.09 5.02
N VAL A 48 19.36 -7.86 4.73
CA VAL A 48 20.05 -6.93 5.65
C VAL A 48 19.14 -5.86 6.23
N SER A 49 18.02 -5.58 5.58
CA SER A 49 16.94 -4.80 6.20
C SER A 49 15.58 -5.16 5.59
N PHE A 50 14.54 -4.83 6.33
CA PHE A 50 13.17 -4.92 5.85
C PHE A 50 12.33 -3.79 6.42
N SER A 51 11.27 -3.43 5.69
CA SER A 51 10.19 -2.60 6.21
C SER A 51 8.85 -3.09 5.70
N ALA A 52 7.83 -2.92 6.52
CA ALA A 52 6.46 -3.28 6.18
C ALA A 52 5.52 -2.09 6.41
N THR A 53 4.71 -1.81 5.41
CA THR A 53 3.68 -0.77 5.45
C THR A 53 2.31 -1.37 5.23
N VAL A 54 1.31 -0.77 5.88
CA VAL A 54 -0.11 -1.10 5.70
C VAL A 54 -0.90 0.18 5.40
N PHE A 55 -2.02 0.03 4.70
CA PHE A 55 -2.98 1.12 4.54
C PHE A 55 -4.02 1.05 5.64
N VAL A 56 -4.18 2.13 6.40
CA VAL A 56 -5.03 2.18 7.58
C VAL A 56 -6.18 3.19 7.43
N THR A 57 -7.22 3.01 8.23
CA THR A 57 -8.38 3.89 8.26
C THR A 57 -8.05 5.27 8.85
N ASP A 58 -8.84 6.28 8.51
CA ASP A 58 -8.74 7.64 9.09
C ASP A 58 -8.92 7.63 10.60
N GLU A 59 -9.84 6.80 11.06
CA GLU A 59 -10.10 6.64 12.49
C GLU A 59 -8.87 6.12 13.23
N PHE A 60 -8.16 5.13 12.67
CA PHE A 60 -6.95 4.61 13.28
C PHE A 60 -5.84 5.67 13.35
N CYS A 61 -5.66 6.48 12.31
CA CYS A 61 -4.71 7.59 12.32
C CYS A 61 -5.05 8.62 13.39
N ALA A 62 -6.32 8.98 13.53
CA ALA A 62 -6.78 9.89 14.57
C ALA A 62 -6.52 9.31 15.98
N GLN A 63 -6.85 8.03 16.19
CA GLN A 63 -6.58 7.33 17.44
C GLN A 63 -5.07 7.24 17.73
N ALA A 64 -4.23 6.98 16.73
CA ALA A 64 -2.78 6.90 16.89
C ALA A 64 -2.20 8.21 17.44
N ARG A 65 -2.68 9.35 16.92
CA ARG A 65 -2.24 10.67 17.38
C ARG A 65 -2.70 11.01 18.80
N LEU A 66 -3.83 10.48 19.25
CA LEU A 66 -4.46 10.94 20.49
C LEU A 66 -4.43 9.91 21.63
N THR A 67 -4.77 8.66 21.35
CA THR A 67 -5.16 7.71 22.40
C THR A 67 -4.43 6.38 22.37
N LEU A 68 -4.02 5.87 21.19
CA LEU A 68 -3.42 4.53 21.12
C LEU A 68 -2.14 4.43 21.95
N PRO A 69 -1.85 3.22 22.49
CA PRO A 69 -0.58 2.95 23.14
C PRO A 69 0.59 3.08 22.16
N PRO A 70 1.84 3.23 22.65
CA PRO A 70 3.03 3.13 21.83
C PRO A 70 3.15 1.73 21.19
N TYR A 71 4.04 1.61 20.20
CA TYR A 71 4.26 0.37 19.42
C TYR A 71 3.04 -0.04 18.61
N LEU A 72 2.69 0.78 17.60
CA LEU A 72 1.51 0.58 16.76
C LEU A 72 1.47 -0.79 16.06
N GLY A 73 2.63 -1.39 15.76
CA GLY A 73 2.70 -2.75 15.25
C GLY A 73 2.13 -3.80 16.23
N ILE A 74 2.35 -3.60 17.55
CA ILE A 74 1.75 -4.45 18.60
C ILE A 74 0.24 -4.23 18.66
N GLU A 75 -0.20 -2.98 18.57
CA GLU A 75 -1.62 -2.65 18.56
C GLU A 75 -2.34 -3.27 17.35
N LEU A 76 -1.70 -3.26 16.17
CA LEU A 76 -2.23 -3.99 14.99
C LEU A 76 -2.37 -5.49 15.26
N ALA A 77 -1.35 -6.12 15.86
CA ALA A 77 -1.41 -7.55 16.19
C ALA A 77 -2.54 -7.85 17.20
N ARG A 78 -2.73 -7.01 18.22
CA ARG A 78 -3.82 -7.12 19.19
C ARG A 78 -5.18 -7.02 18.49
N ARG A 79 -5.36 -6.05 17.59
CA ARG A 79 -6.62 -5.87 16.83
C ARG A 79 -6.85 -6.99 15.82
N TYR A 80 -5.80 -7.54 15.23
CA TYR A 80 -5.90 -8.73 14.39
C TYR A 80 -6.48 -9.91 15.18
N GLY A 81 -5.95 -10.18 16.36
CA GLY A 81 -6.48 -11.24 17.24
C GLY A 81 -7.94 -11.03 17.66
N SER A 82 -8.38 -9.77 17.81
CA SER A 82 -9.79 -9.44 18.13
C SER A 82 -10.68 -9.22 16.91
N ARG A 83 -10.18 -9.44 15.71
CA ARG A 83 -10.90 -9.21 14.42
C ARG A 83 -11.40 -7.76 14.21
N GLN A 84 -10.77 -6.79 14.84
CA GLN A 84 -11.07 -5.35 14.74
C GLN A 84 -10.01 -4.64 13.90
N LEU A 85 -9.80 -5.09 12.68
CA LEU A 85 -8.72 -4.61 11.84
C LEU A 85 -8.97 -3.19 11.32
N PRO A 86 -8.06 -2.25 11.60
CA PRO A 86 -8.09 -0.92 11.02
C PRO A 86 -7.38 -0.85 9.65
N VAL A 87 -7.04 -1.99 9.06
CA VAL A 87 -6.31 -2.10 7.80
C VAL A 87 -7.31 -2.20 6.66
N LEU A 88 -7.13 -1.34 5.66
CA LEU A 88 -7.97 -1.32 4.47
C LEU A 88 -7.81 -2.61 3.66
N ASN A 89 -8.91 -3.21 3.26
CA ASN A 89 -8.88 -4.30 2.31
C ASN A 89 -8.59 -3.78 0.88
N ARG A 90 -8.33 -4.70 -0.04
CA ARG A 90 -7.91 -4.35 -1.41
C ARG A 90 -8.91 -3.47 -2.17
N ASN A 91 -10.20 -3.65 -1.96
CA ASN A 91 -11.23 -2.85 -2.64
C ASN A 91 -11.30 -1.44 -2.04
N GLU A 92 -11.18 -1.33 -0.72
CA GLU A 92 -11.07 -0.05 -0.01
C GLU A 92 -9.81 0.72 -0.43
N VAL A 93 -8.66 0.03 -0.57
CA VAL A 93 -7.43 0.63 -1.12
C VAL A 93 -7.68 1.15 -2.53
N ALA A 94 -8.31 0.35 -3.41
CA ALA A 94 -8.58 0.77 -4.79
C ALA A 94 -9.52 1.98 -4.85
N TRP A 95 -10.53 2.01 -3.99
CA TRP A 95 -11.45 3.14 -3.90
C TRP A 95 -10.78 4.40 -3.32
N ALA A 96 -10.08 4.29 -2.21
CA ALA A 96 -9.38 5.41 -1.59
C ALA A 96 -8.30 6.00 -2.52
N ASN A 97 -7.64 5.14 -3.31
CA ASN A 97 -6.62 5.56 -4.27
C ASN A 97 -7.17 6.47 -5.40
N VAL A 98 -8.47 6.41 -5.71
CA VAL A 98 -9.12 7.29 -6.69
C VAL A 98 -9.86 8.47 -6.06
N SER A 99 -10.21 8.39 -4.78
CA SER A 99 -10.98 9.41 -4.06
C SER A 99 -10.09 10.28 -3.18
N ASP A 100 -10.14 10.05 -1.88
CA ASP A 100 -9.55 10.94 -0.86
C ASP A 100 -8.06 10.71 -0.61
N GLY A 101 -7.55 9.57 -1.06
CA GLY A 101 -6.18 9.11 -0.80
C GLY A 101 -6.09 8.17 0.41
N LEU A 102 -4.89 7.68 0.63
CA LEU A 102 -4.55 6.60 1.55
C LEU A 102 -3.71 7.11 2.72
N ASN A 103 -4.02 6.63 3.91
CA ASN A 103 -3.09 6.73 5.02
C ASN A 103 -2.19 5.50 5.00
N VAL A 104 -0.89 5.75 5.02
CA VAL A 104 0.14 4.72 5.06
C VAL A 104 0.74 4.69 6.45
N MET A 105 0.80 3.54 7.06
CA MET A 105 1.54 3.33 8.30
C MET A 105 2.69 2.36 8.05
N MET A 106 3.92 2.78 8.30
CA MET A 106 5.08 1.92 8.40
C MET A 106 5.13 1.38 9.85
N CYS A 107 4.86 0.10 10.00
CA CYS A 107 4.59 -0.50 11.31
C CYS A 107 5.64 -1.52 11.76
N PHE A 108 6.50 -1.96 10.86
CA PHE A 108 7.57 -2.90 11.17
C PHE A 108 8.80 -2.55 10.35
N GLU A 109 9.91 -2.53 11.03
CA GLU A 109 11.22 -2.22 10.45
C GLU A 109 12.29 -3.02 11.17
N GLY A 110 13.28 -3.49 10.43
CA GLY A 110 14.41 -4.21 10.99
C GLY A 110 15.67 -4.03 10.18
N TRP A 111 16.79 -3.98 10.87
CA TRP A 111 18.13 -3.71 10.35
C TRP A 111 19.16 -4.66 10.94
N ALA A 112 20.11 -5.07 10.12
CA ALA A 112 21.31 -5.77 10.59
C ALA A 112 22.45 -4.77 10.88
N GLN A 113 22.14 -3.64 11.54
CA GLN A 113 23.05 -2.50 11.74
C GLN A 113 24.40 -2.90 12.33
N HIS A 114 24.40 -3.81 13.29
CA HIS A 114 25.62 -4.30 13.96
C HIS A 114 26.57 -5.10 13.07
N GLU A 115 26.16 -5.42 11.83
CA GLU A 115 26.93 -6.17 10.86
C GLU A 115 27.64 -5.29 9.84
N PHE A 116 27.49 -3.95 9.95
CA PHE A 116 27.99 -2.97 8.99
C PHE A 116 28.84 -1.90 9.65
N SER A 117 29.82 -1.37 8.89
CA SER A 117 30.44 -0.09 9.23
C SER A 117 29.41 1.05 9.13
N PRO A 118 29.65 2.21 9.75
CA PRO A 118 28.74 3.35 9.62
C PRO A 118 28.49 3.76 8.16
N GLU A 119 29.52 3.72 7.30
CA GLU A 119 29.41 4.07 5.88
C GLU A 119 28.57 3.05 5.09
N GLU A 120 28.82 1.76 5.31
CA GLU A 120 28.03 0.70 4.69
C GLU A 120 26.57 0.78 5.13
N PHE A 121 26.32 1.07 6.40
CA PHE A 121 24.97 1.21 6.92
C PHE A 121 24.22 2.38 6.28
N LEU A 122 24.89 3.49 5.96
CA LEU A 122 24.31 4.59 5.19
C LEU A 122 23.81 4.11 3.81
N VAL A 123 24.58 3.26 3.13
CA VAL A 123 24.16 2.69 1.84
C VAL A 123 22.92 1.82 1.99
N VAL A 124 22.86 0.98 3.02
CA VAL A 124 21.68 0.16 3.30
C VAL A 124 20.45 1.03 3.56
N ARG A 125 20.59 2.11 4.33
CA ARG A 125 19.51 3.08 4.61
C ARG A 125 18.99 3.76 3.34
N GLU A 126 19.91 4.24 2.47
CA GLU A 126 19.50 4.84 1.20
C GLU A 126 18.73 3.84 0.32
N LYS A 127 19.18 2.58 0.27
CA LYS A 127 18.46 1.53 -0.47
C LYS A 127 17.11 1.21 0.14
N GLN A 128 16.95 1.24 1.44
CA GLN A 128 15.65 1.08 2.09
C GLN A 128 14.72 2.26 1.79
N LYS A 129 15.23 3.49 1.79
CA LYS A 129 14.47 4.67 1.39
C LYS A 129 14.01 4.58 -0.08
N GLU A 130 14.91 4.22 -1.00
CA GLU A 130 14.54 3.96 -2.40
C GLU A 130 13.43 2.91 -2.50
N ALA A 131 13.55 1.80 -1.77
CA ALA A 131 12.57 0.72 -1.77
C ALA A 131 11.19 1.18 -1.23
N LEU A 132 11.18 2.02 -0.18
CA LEU A 132 9.96 2.65 0.34
C LEU A 132 9.27 3.50 -0.74
N HIS A 133 10.02 4.42 -1.36
CA HIS A 133 9.49 5.28 -2.42
C HIS A 133 8.90 4.49 -3.58
N LEU A 134 9.56 3.43 -3.99
CA LEU A 134 9.13 2.61 -5.11
C LEU A 134 7.92 1.73 -4.77
N THR A 135 7.91 1.21 -3.55
CA THR A 135 6.79 0.41 -3.05
C THR A 135 5.52 1.25 -2.97
N LEU A 136 5.63 2.50 -2.55
CA LEU A 136 4.50 3.41 -2.38
C LEU A 136 4.17 4.25 -3.62
N ARG A 137 5.07 4.28 -4.61
CA ARG A 137 4.85 5.01 -5.86
C ARG A 137 3.57 4.58 -6.57
N GLY A 138 2.79 5.55 -7.03
CA GLY A 138 1.53 5.34 -7.73
C GLY A 138 0.32 5.13 -6.79
N TYR A 139 0.53 5.16 -5.48
CA TYR A 139 -0.55 5.33 -4.53
C TYR A 139 -0.78 6.81 -4.23
N ARG A 140 -2.04 7.20 -4.14
CA ARG A 140 -2.44 8.54 -3.71
C ARG A 140 -2.38 8.61 -2.19
N ILE A 141 -1.23 9.03 -1.66
CA ILE A 141 -1.02 9.11 -0.22
C ILE A 141 -1.51 10.47 0.29
N LYS A 142 -2.29 10.47 1.36
CA LYS A 142 -2.71 11.69 2.07
C LYS A 142 -1.98 11.87 3.39
N GLU A 143 -1.62 10.79 4.06
CA GLU A 143 -0.82 10.83 5.28
C GLU A 143 0.13 9.62 5.34
N PHE A 144 1.34 9.86 5.81
CA PHE A 144 2.32 8.84 6.16
C PHE A 144 2.55 8.90 7.66
N LEU A 145 2.47 7.77 8.35
CA LEU A 145 2.76 7.61 9.78
C LEU A 145 3.79 6.51 10.00
N THR A 146 4.60 6.69 11.03
CA THR A 146 5.54 5.67 11.52
C THR A 146 5.77 5.86 13.02
N ASP A 147 6.05 4.79 13.72
CA ASP A 147 6.43 4.82 15.14
C ASP A 147 7.85 4.24 15.34
N PRO A 148 8.88 4.97 14.87
CA PRO A 148 10.25 4.55 15.00
C PRO A 148 10.62 4.35 16.47
N ILE A 149 11.53 3.40 16.72
CA ILE A 149 11.98 3.05 18.04
C ILE A 149 13.42 3.51 18.21
N GLY A 150 13.65 4.26 19.28
CA GLY A 150 14.94 4.82 19.62
C GLY A 150 15.20 6.19 19.00
N LYS A 151 16.06 6.94 19.69
CA LYS A 151 16.38 8.34 19.33
C LYS A 151 17.00 8.46 17.95
N GLU A 152 17.89 7.56 17.60
CA GLU A 152 18.63 7.60 16.33
C GLU A 152 17.68 7.38 15.14
N THR A 153 16.88 6.32 15.16
CA THR A 153 15.88 6.04 14.10
C THR A 153 14.86 7.15 13.98
N SER A 154 14.42 7.71 15.12
CA SER A 154 13.50 8.86 15.13
C SER A 154 14.12 10.10 14.48
N GLN A 155 15.40 10.38 14.78
CA GLN A 155 16.11 11.51 14.19
C GLN A 155 16.22 11.36 12.67
N TRP A 156 16.52 10.18 12.16
CA TRP A 156 16.57 9.95 10.72
C TRP A 156 15.26 10.26 10.01
N MET A 157 14.13 9.92 10.63
CA MET A 157 12.81 10.23 10.07
C MET A 157 12.51 11.73 10.12
N LEU A 158 12.93 12.41 11.20
CA LEU A 158 12.82 13.87 11.31
C LEU A 158 13.67 14.56 10.25
N ASP A 159 14.91 14.12 10.05
CA ASP A 159 15.82 14.64 9.02
C ASP A 159 15.30 14.39 7.59
N ALA A 160 14.52 13.31 7.40
CA ALA A 160 13.83 13.04 6.14
C ALA A 160 12.61 13.94 5.92
N GLY A 161 12.20 14.72 6.92
CA GLY A 161 11.11 15.69 6.85
C GLY A 161 9.82 15.27 7.57
N ALA A 162 9.82 14.12 8.25
CA ALA A 162 8.69 13.76 9.12
C ALA A 162 8.58 14.72 10.30
N ARG A 163 7.39 14.84 10.87
CA ARG A 163 7.11 15.70 12.03
C ARG A 163 6.67 14.87 13.22
N LEU A 164 7.04 15.32 14.41
CA LEU A 164 6.56 14.71 15.65
C LEU A 164 5.03 14.91 15.77
N ARG A 165 4.32 13.80 15.83
CA ARG A 165 2.86 13.75 16.03
C ARG A 165 2.51 13.50 17.49
N ARG A 166 3.30 12.67 18.15
CA ARG A 166 3.09 12.33 19.55
C ARG A 166 4.38 11.88 20.21
N ASP A 167 4.65 12.47 21.36
CA ASP A 167 5.59 11.96 22.37
C ASP A 167 4.80 11.09 23.37
N TYR A 168 5.25 9.88 23.59
CA TYR A 168 4.59 8.94 24.48
C TYR A 168 4.98 9.09 25.95
N SER A 169 5.80 10.06 26.35
CA SER A 169 6.20 10.30 27.74
C SER A 169 4.98 10.45 28.66
N ASN A 170 3.96 11.18 28.22
CA ASN A 170 2.70 11.33 28.97
C ASN A 170 1.92 10.02 29.08
N TYR A 171 2.03 9.13 28.10
CA TYR A 171 1.39 7.82 28.17
C TYR A 171 2.01 6.96 29.27
N PHE A 172 3.32 6.81 29.30
CA PHE A 172 4.03 6.01 30.31
C PHE A 172 3.74 6.54 31.71
N ARG A 173 3.80 7.85 31.90
CA ARG A 173 3.51 8.50 33.18
C ARG A 173 2.07 8.26 33.66
N ARG A 174 1.10 8.44 32.75
CA ARG A 174 -0.33 8.27 33.08
C ARG A 174 -0.70 6.84 33.43
N HIS A 175 -0.05 5.87 32.82
CA HIS A 175 -0.31 4.46 33.06
C HIS A 175 0.62 3.83 34.11
N HIS A 176 1.45 4.64 34.78
CA HIS A 176 2.43 4.19 35.77
C HIS A 176 3.36 3.08 35.23
N ILE A 177 3.67 3.14 33.93
CA ILE A 177 4.59 2.23 33.26
C ILE A 177 5.97 2.89 33.28
N PRO A 178 7.05 2.18 33.69
CA PRO A 178 8.41 2.69 33.56
C PRO A 178 8.69 3.15 32.13
N GLU A 179 9.28 4.34 31.99
CA GLU A 179 9.70 4.79 30.66
C GLU A 179 10.75 3.82 30.11
N PRO A 180 10.61 3.41 28.83
CA PRO A 180 11.62 2.58 28.18
C PRO A 180 12.97 3.27 28.12
N GLU A 181 14.02 2.49 28.01
CA GLU A 181 15.35 3.01 27.73
C GLU A 181 15.36 3.88 26.46
N PRO A 182 16.24 4.89 26.35
CA PRO A 182 16.22 5.83 25.21
C PRO A 182 16.28 5.15 23.84
N TRP A 183 16.96 4.01 23.73
CA TRP A 183 17.06 3.23 22.50
C TRP A 183 15.81 2.36 22.20
N GLN A 184 14.93 2.19 23.16
CA GLN A 184 13.65 1.49 23.02
C GLN A 184 12.46 2.44 22.97
N ARG A 185 12.67 3.73 23.25
CA ARG A 185 11.59 4.70 23.37
C ARG A 185 10.97 4.97 21.99
N PRO A 186 9.67 4.75 21.83
CA PRO A 186 8.98 5.07 20.59
C PRO A 186 8.55 6.54 20.57
N CYS A 187 8.36 7.08 19.37
CA CYS A 187 7.58 8.28 19.14
C CYS A 187 6.74 8.11 17.88
N LEU A 188 5.62 8.80 17.77
CA LEU A 188 4.83 8.83 16.55
C LEU A 188 5.31 10.00 15.69
N LEU A 189 5.80 9.67 14.51
CA LEU A 189 6.17 10.62 13.48
C LEU A 189 5.22 10.51 12.29
N GLY A 190 5.10 11.58 11.51
CA GLY A 190 4.30 11.54 10.29
C GLY A 190 4.41 12.79 9.46
N LEU A 191 3.83 12.73 8.28
CA LEU A 191 3.74 13.85 7.36
C LEU A 191 2.41 13.76 6.61
N THR A 192 1.69 14.86 6.48
CA THR A 192 0.53 14.96 5.59
C THR A 192 0.94 15.44 4.22
N LYS A 193 0.06 15.27 3.25
CA LYS A 193 0.27 15.74 1.89
C LYS A 193 0.48 17.27 1.83
N GLU A 194 -0.29 18.01 2.60
CA GLU A 194 -0.23 19.47 2.66
C GLU A 194 1.12 19.95 3.23
N GLU A 195 1.58 19.28 4.29
CA GLU A 195 2.87 19.57 4.90
C GLU A 195 4.04 19.21 3.96
N ALA A 196 3.92 18.11 3.21
CA ALA A 196 4.91 17.69 2.24
C ALA A 196 5.08 18.73 1.12
N PHE A 197 3.96 19.27 0.61
CA PHE A 197 4.00 20.30 -0.43
C PHE A 197 4.44 21.67 0.09
N ALA A 198 4.24 21.95 1.37
CA ALA A 198 4.78 23.15 2.01
C ALA A 198 6.32 23.10 2.18
N HIS A 199 6.90 21.89 2.14
CA HIS A 199 8.34 21.66 2.30
C HIS A 199 8.89 20.69 1.22
N PRO A 200 8.89 21.08 -0.07
CA PRO A 200 9.18 20.17 -1.18
C PRO A 200 10.62 19.63 -1.19
N GLY A 201 11.54 20.25 -0.44
CA GLY A 201 12.90 19.74 -0.26
C GLY A 201 13.05 18.56 0.70
N ALA A 202 11.99 18.21 1.44
CA ALA A 202 12.02 17.06 2.35
C ALA A 202 12.06 15.74 1.56
N ASN A 203 12.99 14.85 1.91
CA ASN A 203 13.17 13.57 1.22
C ASN A 203 11.89 12.73 1.13
N ILE A 204 11.10 12.74 2.19
CA ILE A 204 9.84 11.98 2.28
C ILE A 204 8.69 12.61 1.47
N ALA A 205 8.81 13.89 1.06
CA ALA A 205 7.76 14.58 0.28
C ALA A 205 7.48 13.89 -1.06
N GLY A 206 8.48 13.21 -1.64
CA GLY A 206 8.32 12.42 -2.87
C GLY A 206 7.27 11.30 -2.78
N LEU A 207 6.92 10.83 -1.58
CA LEU A 207 5.87 9.82 -1.39
C LEU A 207 4.47 10.34 -1.78
N PHE A 208 4.25 11.65 -1.72
CA PHE A 208 2.95 12.29 -1.96
C PHE A 208 2.72 12.68 -3.43
N VAL A 209 3.72 12.42 -4.29
CA VAL A 209 3.58 12.63 -5.73
C VAL A 209 2.73 11.52 -6.32
N TYR A 210 1.57 11.88 -6.87
CA TYR A 210 0.62 10.94 -7.44
C TYR A 210 0.39 11.19 -8.91
N THR A 211 0.42 10.12 -9.69
CA THR A 211 0.06 10.11 -11.11
C THR A 211 -1.06 9.09 -11.34
N THR A 212 -2.11 9.53 -12.02
CA THR A 212 -3.24 8.63 -12.35
C THR A 212 -2.80 7.61 -13.39
N PRO A 213 -3.13 6.32 -13.21
CA PRO A 213 -2.90 5.29 -14.22
C PRO A 213 -3.58 5.66 -15.55
N ARG A 214 -2.92 5.40 -16.68
CA ARG A 214 -3.45 5.70 -18.01
C ARG A 214 -4.27 4.54 -18.58
N PHE A 215 -3.78 3.30 -18.36
CA PHE A 215 -4.33 2.13 -19.03
C PHE A 215 -5.45 1.47 -18.24
N HIS A 216 -5.62 1.76 -16.96
CA HIS A 216 -6.66 1.17 -16.10
C HIS A 216 -6.74 -0.36 -16.23
N PHE A 217 -5.60 -1.03 -16.15
CA PHE A 217 -5.53 -2.48 -16.24
C PHE A 217 -6.42 -3.17 -15.20
N SER A 218 -7.13 -4.21 -15.63
CA SER A 218 -7.91 -5.03 -14.73
C SER A 218 -7.02 -5.72 -13.68
N ARG A 219 -7.61 -6.18 -12.56
CA ARG A 219 -6.88 -6.92 -11.53
C ARG A 219 -6.05 -8.08 -12.11
N ALA A 220 -6.66 -8.89 -13.00
CA ALA A 220 -6.00 -10.04 -13.60
C ALA A 220 -4.81 -9.63 -14.51
N GLN A 221 -4.94 -8.49 -15.20
CA GLN A 221 -3.86 -7.93 -16.01
C GLN A 221 -2.74 -7.39 -15.12
N ARG A 222 -3.06 -6.62 -14.08
CA ARG A 222 -2.04 -6.10 -13.13
C ARG A 222 -1.23 -7.21 -12.48
N VAL A 223 -1.88 -8.27 -12.00
CA VAL A 223 -1.17 -9.41 -11.38
C VAL A 223 -0.24 -10.09 -12.40
N LEU A 224 -0.70 -10.31 -13.63
CA LEU A 224 0.14 -10.87 -14.69
C LEU A 224 1.36 -9.98 -14.98
N LEU A 225 1.17 -8.66 -15.08
CA LEU A 225 2.23 -7.70 -15.35
C LEU A 225 3.24 -7.61 -14.20
N GLN A 226 2.79 -7.69 -12.95
CA GLN A 226 3.66 -7.74 -11.77
C GLN A 226 4.59 -8.96 -11.80
N HIS A 227 4.06 -10.16 -12.07
CA HIS A 227 4.86 -11.37 -12.23
C HIS A 227 5.81 -11.29 -13.44
N ALA A 228 5.33 -10.73 -14.56
CA ALA A 228 6.15 -10.55 -15.74
C ALA A 228 7.33 -9.57 -15.53
N LEU A 229 7.15 -8.53 -14.70
CA LEU A 229 8.23 -7.62 -14.30
C LEU A 229 9.31 -8.30 -13.47
N MET A 230 8.98 -9.38 -12.75
CA MET A 230 9.95 -10.24 -12.06
C MET A 230 10.68 -11.20 -12.99
N GLY A 231 10.48 -11.12 -14.30
CA GLY A 231 11.16 -11.94 -15.30
C GLY A 231 10.56 -13.33 -15.47
N GLU A 232 9.35 -13.60 -15.00
CA GLU A 232 8.71 -14.91 -15.20
C GLU A 232 8.39 -15.17 -16.68
N THR A 233 8.71 -16.38 -17.15
CA THR A 233 8.35 -16.86 -18.49
C THR A 233 6.84 -17.09 -18.60
N CYS A 234 6.32 -17.31 -19.82
CA CYS A 234 4.89 -17.59 -19.99
C CYS A 234 4.44 -18.88 -19.27
N GLU A 235 5.28 -19.89 -19.23
CA GLU A 235 5.05 -21.15 -18.54
C GLU A 235 5.01 -20.93 -17.01
N LYS A 236 5.98 -20.18 -16.47
CA LYS A 236 6.00 -19.78 -15.06
C LYS A 236 4.77 -18.97 -14.70
N LEU A 237 4.39 -17.98 -15.53
CA LEU A 237 3.18 -17.20 -15.34
C LEU A 237 1.92 -18.06 -15.28
N ALA A 238 1.81 -19.07 -16.15
CA ALA A 238 0.68 -20.01 -16.13
C ALA A 238 0.61 -20.77 -14.80
N THR A 239 1.74 -21.28 -14.34
CA THR A 239 1.86 -21.99 -13.06
C THR A 239 1.58 -21.07 -11.86
N SER A 240 2.26 -19.92 -11.78
CA SER A 240 2.15 -18.96 -10.66
C SER A 240 0.73 -18.40 -10.54
N LEU A 241 0.03 -18.20 -11.67
CA LEU A 241 -1.33 -17.68 -11.70
C LEU A 241 -2.41 -18.76 -11.69
N SER A 242 -2.03 -20.04 -11.66
CA SER A 242 -2.93 -21.20 -11.73
C SER A 242 -3.91 -21.12 -12.91
N VAL A 243 -3.41 -20.76 -14.10
CA VAL A 243 -4.19 -20.65 -15.34
C VAL A 243 -3.49 -21.39 -16.49
N SER A 244 -4.21 -21.66 -17.57
CA SER A 244 -3.60 -22.28 -18.75
C SER A 244 -2.65 -21.31 -19.48
N PRO A 245 -1.61 -21.82 -20.19
CA PRO A 245 -0.75 -21.01 -21.05
C PRO A 245 -1.55 -20.22 -22.10
N TRP A 246 -2.64 -20.79 -22.61
CA TRP A 246 -3.56 -20.10 -23.52
C TRP A 246 -4.22 -18.88 -22.87
N THR A 247 -4.64 -18.98 -21.59
CA THR A 247 -5.19 -17.87 -20.81
C THR A 247 -4.16 -16.77 -20.63
N VAL A 248 -2.90 -17.12 -20.35
CA VAL A 248 -1.79 -16.15 -20.28
C VAL A 248 -1.64 -15.40 -21.61
N LYS A 249 -1.62 -16.15 -22.73
CA LYS A 249 -1.54 -15.56 -24.08
C LYS A 249 -2.72 -14.62 -24.37
N LYS A 250 -3.95 -15.04 -24.07
CA LYS A 250 -5.16 -14.20 -24.25
C LYS A 250 -5.09 -12.93 -23.41
N ARG A 251 -4.61 -13.01 -22.16
CA ARG A 251 -4.42 -11.83 -21.31
C ARG A 251 -3.39 -10.86 -21.87
N TRP A 252 -2.27 -11.36 -22.45
CA TRP A 252 -1.28 -10.51 -23.11
C TRP A 252 -1.88 -9.77 -24.30
N HIS A 253 -2.67 -10.43 -25.15
CA HIS A 253 -3.36 -9.77 -26.25
C HIS A 253 -4.28 -8.65 -25.75
N ALA A 254 -5.14 -8.94 -24.77
CA ALA A 254 -6.02 -7.93 -24.20
C ALA A 254 -5.29 -6.77 -23.52
N ILE A 255 -4.07 -7.00 -23.01
CA ILE A 255 -3.20 -5.92 -22.48
C ILE A 255 -2.68 -5.06 -23.64
N TYR A 256 -2.18 -5.67 -24.71
CA TYR A 256 -1.66 -4.93 -25.87
C TYR A 256 -2.76 -4.13 -26.56
N ASP A 257 -3.94 -4.70 -26.75
CA ASP A 257 -5.09 -4.01 -27.33
C ASP A 257 -5.43 -2.76 -26.50
N ARG A 258 -5.54 -2.93 -25.17
CA ARG A 258 -5.80 -1.81 -24.26
C ARG A 258 -4.72 -0.72 -24.29
N VAL A 259 -3.45 -1.09 -24.43
CA VAL A 259 -2.37 -0.10 -24.55
C VAL A 259 -2.47 0.65 -25.87
N VAL A 260 -2.71 -0.04 -26.97
CA VAL A 260 -2.84 0.56 -28.30
C VAL A 260 -4.08 1.47 -28.39
N ASP A 261 -5.17 1.12 -27.72
CA ASP A 261 -6.38 1.95 -27.64
C ASP A 261 -6.13 3.31 -26.96
N VAL A 262 -5.19 3.36 -26.01
CA VAL A 262 -4.86 4.58 -25.24
C VAL A 262 -3.64 5.30 -25.82
N ASP A 263 -2.65 4.54 -26.26
CA ASP A 263 -1.37 5.06 -26.75
C ASP A 263 -0.81 4.14 -27.83
N ARG A 264 -1.05 4.52 -29.10
CA ARG A 264 -0.66 3.72 -30.27
C ARG A 264 0.85 3.63 -30.47
N ASP A 265 1.57 4.62 -29.99
CA ASP A 265 3.01 4.75 -30.25
C ASP A 265 3.87 4.07 -29.20
N LEU A 266 3.28 3.69 -28.05
CA LEU A 266 4.01 3.03 -26.97
C LEU A 266 4.53 1.64 -27.36
N LEU A 267 3.80 0.93 -28.19
CA LEU A 267 4.17 -0.42 -28.63
C LEU A 267 4.59 -0.42 -30.10
N PRO A 268 5.66 -1.15 -30.47
CA PRO A 268 6.02 -1.29 -31.86
C PRO A 268 4.86 -1.86 -32.67
N PRO A 269 4.67 -1.42 -33.93
CA PRO A 269 3.63 -1.94 -34.79
C PRO A 269 3.75 -3.45 -34.96
N PRO A 270 2.63 -4.16 -35.16
CA PRO A 270 2.67 -5.56 -35.49
C PRO A 270 3.35 -5.73 -36.86
N ILE A 271 4.65 -6.03 -36.84
CA ILE A 271 5.41 -6.23 -38.10
C ILE A 271 4.83 -7.44 -38.82
N ALA A 272 4.41 -7.26 -40.04
CA ALA A 272 4.01 -8.34 -40.95
C ALA A 272 5.28 -9.06 -41.47
N TYR A 273 5.78 -10.03 -40.71
CA TYR A 273 6.87 -10.90 -41.17
C TYR A 273 6.32 -12.14 -41.87
N GLY A 274 7.09 -12.67 -42.84
CA GLY A 274 6.81 -13.89 -43.50
C GLY A 274 6.79 -15.13 -42.56
N PRO A 275 6.45 -16.32 -43.07
CA PRO A 275 6.34 -17.53 -42.27
C PRO A 275 7.70 -17.90 -41.65
N GLY A 276 7.77 -17.99 -40.32
CA GLY A 276 8.93 -18.46 -39.57
C GLY A 276 9.44 -17.59 -38.43
N VAL A 277 9.00 -16.33 -38.22
CA VAL A 277 9.54 -15.45 -37.19
C VAL A 277 8.57 -15.31 -35.99
N SER A 278 8.86 -16.02 -34.90
CA SER A 278 8.04 -16.03 -33.68
C SER A 278 8.32 -14.87 -32.70
N SER A 279 9.08 -13.83 -33.10
CA SER A 279 9.56 -12.78 -32.18
C SER A 279 8.57 -11.66 -31.85
N ARG A 280 7.39 -11.66 -32.45
CA ARG A 280 6.41 -10.54 -32.43
C ARG A 280 5.92 -10.15 -31.02
N GLY A 281 5.68 -11.16 -30.17
CA GLY A 281 5.19 -10.92 -28.82
C GLY A 281 6.29 -10.50 -27.84
N ALA A 282 7.51 -10.94 -28.09
CA ALA A 282 8.64 -10.66 -27.19
C ALA A 282 9.02 -9.17 -27.20
N GLU A 283 9.07 -8.54 -28.36
CA GLU A 283 9.43 -7.14 -28.50
C GLU A 283 8.37 -6.21 -27.89
N ARG A 284 7.09 -6.41 -28.21
CA ARG A 284 5.99 -5.65 -27.60
C ARG A 284 5.96 -5.84 -26.08
N ARG A 285 6.24 -7.06 -25.61
CA ARG A 285 6.37 -7.35 -24.17
C ARG A 285 7.53 -6.57 -23.56
N ARG A 286 8.70 -6.54 -24.20
CA ARG A 286 9.87 -5.81 -23.74
C ARG A 286 9.59 -4.31 -23.61
N HIS A 287 8.99 -3.70 -24.62
CA HIS A 287 8.62 -2.28 -24.61
C HIS A 287 7.65 -1.97 -23.47
N LEU A 288 6.57 -2.74 -23.34
CA LEU A 288 5.60 -2.55 -22.26
C LEU A 288 6.23 -2.71 -20.87
N LEU A 289 7.03 -3.74 -20.66
CA LEU A 289 7.68 -3.94 -19.36
C LEU A 289 8.69 -2.84 -19.05
N ASN A 290 9.39 -2.30 -20.03
CA ASN A 290 10.27 -1.14 -19.83
C ASN A 290 9.48 0.11 -19.44
N TYR A 291 8.36 0.38 -20.10
CA TYR A 291 7.44 1.45 -19.69
C TYR A 291 6.95 1.25 -18.25
N LEU A 292 6.45 0.07 -17.92
CA LEU A 292 5.89 -0.23 -16.59
C LEU A 292 6.93 -0.13 -15.46
N ARG A 293 8.21 -0.36 -15.73
CA ARG A 293 9.28 -0.12 -14.75
C ARG A 293 9.39 1.35 -14.36
N GLN A 294 9.05 2.24 -15.25
CA GLN A 294 9.04 3.69 -15.01
C GLN A 294 7.67 4.19 -14.52
N HIS A 295 6.60 3.41 -14.70
CA HIS A 295 5.20 3.78 -14.47
C HIS A 295 4.49 2.75 -13.57
N LEU A 296 4.97 2.63 -12.31
CA LEU A 296 4.41 1.67 -11.36
C LEU A 296 2.96 1.98 -10.95
N GLU A 297 2.51 3.20 -11.14
CA GLU A 297 1.12 3.62 -10.97
C GLU A 297 0.14 2.75 -11.76
N GLU A 298 0.54 2.28 -12.95
CA GLU A 298 -0.28 1.40 -13.80
C GLU A 298 -0.61 0.05 -13.15
N LEU A 299 0.19 -0.35 -12.16
CA LEU A 299 0.06 -1.64 -11.47
C LEU A 299 -0.65 -1.54 -10.12
N ARG A 300 -0.98 -0.32 -9.67
CA ARG A 300 -1.64 -0.11 -8.38
C ARG A 300 -3.14 -0.41 -8.48
N PRO A 301 -3.78 -0.82 -7.38
CA PRO A 301 -5.22 -0.93 -7.32
C PRO A 301 -5.86 0.41 -7.67
N TYR A 302 -6.68 0.43 -8.71
CA TYR A 302 -7.38 1.61 -9.19
C TYR A 302 -8.75 1.17 -9.70
N GLU A 303 -9.80 1.69 -9.09
CA GLU A 303 -11.16 1.54 -9.58
C GLU A 303 -11.72 2.93 -9.80
N PRO A 304 -11.83 3.37 -11.08
CA PRO A 304 -12.42 4.67 -11.35
C PRO A 304 -13.82 4.69 -10.73
N PRO A 305 -14.23 5.82 -10.17
CA PRO A 305 -15.57 5.93 -9.63
C PRO A 305 -16.53 5.43 -10.72
N GLN A 306 -17.21 4.32 -10.44
CA GLN A 306 -18.22 3.83 -11.36
C GLN A 306 -19.14 5.03 -11.58
N ARG A 307 -19.24 5.51 -12.82
CA ARG A 307 -20.33 6.42 -13.20
C ARG A 307 -21.56 5.71 -12.68
N ARG A 308 -22.05 6.15 -11.52
CA ARG A 308 -23.22 5.52 -10.91
C ARG A 308 -24.20 5.35 -12.04
N ARG A 309 -24.57 4.11 -12.35
CA ARG A 309 -25.82 3.79 -13.07
C ARG A 309 -26.98 4.26 -12.16
N GLY A 310 -26.84 5.49 -11.72
CA GLY A 310 -27.53 6.11 -10.58
C GLY A 310 -28.82 6.79 -10.93
N VAL A 311 -29.38 6.53 -12.13
CA VAL A 311 -30.75 6.98 -12.34
C VAL A 311 -31.74 6.02 -11.69
N ARG A 312 -31.45 4.71 -11.65
CA ARG A 312 -32.38 3.75 -11.01
C ARG A 312 -32.35 3.79 -9.47
N THR A 313 -31.17 4.00 -8.87
CA THR A 313 -31.06 4.05 -7.39
C THR A 313 -31.57 5.39 -6.83
N LEU A 314 -31.35 6.51 -7.57
CA LEU A 314 -31.91 7.80 -7.17
C LEU A 314 -33.45 7.78 -7.24
N LEU A 315 -34.04 7.20 -8.27
CA LEU A 315 -35.49 7.03 -8.37
C LEU A 315 -36.05 6.11 -7.27
N SER A 316 -35.31 5.09 -6.84
CA SER A 316 -35.71 4.27 -5.66
C SER A 316 -35.60 5.08 -4.36
N ALA A 317 -34.53 5.83 -4.16
CA ALA A 317 -34.35 6.67 -2.97
C ALA A 317 -35.37 7.81 -2.93
N ILE A 318 -35.68 8.43 -4.06
CA ILE A 318 -36.72 9.47 -4.18
C ILE A 318 -38.09 8.86 -3.90
N LYS A 319 -38.42 7.65 -4.40
CA LYS A 319 -39.69 6.97 -4.07
C LYS A 319 -39.82 6.65 -2.59
N ILE A 320 -38.73 6.21 -1.93
CA ILE A 320 -38.72 5.97 -0.49
C ILE A 320 -38.84 7.29 0.29
N PHE A 321 -38.19 8.35 -0.16
CA PHE A 321 -38.28 9.67 0.47
C PHE A 321 -39.65 10.31 0.31
N VAL A 322 -40.25 10.21 -0.87
CA VAL A 322 -41.66 10.67 -1.12
C VAL A 322 -42.68 9.86 -0.31
N ALA A 323 -42.48 8.54 -0.18
CA ALA A 323 -43.35 7.72 0.66
C ALA A 323 -43.18 8.06 2.16
N ALA A 324 -41.95 8.33 2.62
CA ALA A 324 -41.65 8.74 4.00
C ALA A 324 -42.19 10.14 4.31
N THR A 325 -42.08 11.08 3.38
CA THR A 325 -42.68 12.44 3.55
C THR A 325 -44.19 12.44 3.49
N ALA A 326 -44.80 11.61 2.66
CA ALA A 326 -46.25 11.43 2.64
C ALA A 326 -46.76 10.78 3.96
N PHE A 327 -46.03 9.82 4.52
CA PHE A 327 -46.33 9.24 5.82
C PHE A 327 -46.16 10.23 6.96
N LEU A 328 -45.09 11.04 6.96
CA LEU A 328 -44.85 12.10 7.94
C LEU A 328 -45.86 13.26 7.81
N ALA A 329 -46.30 13.61 6.61
CA ALA A 329 -47.32 14.61 6.39
C ALA A 329 -48.70 14.15 6.92
N SER A 330 -48.99 12.85 6.88
CA SER A 330 -50.23 12.28 7.47
C SER A 330 -50.20 12.24 9.00
N VAL A 331 -48.99 12.24 9.61
CA VAL A 331 -48.80 12.27 11.08
C VAL A 331 -48.66 13.70 11.61
N SER A 332 -48.32 14.70 10.75
CA SER A 332 -47.99 16.08 11.11
C SER A 332 -49.18 17.06 10.99
N GLN A 333 -50.44 16.60 11.05
CA GLN A 333 -51.54 17.54 11.27
C GLN A 333 -51.62 18.05 12.73
N HIS A 334 -50.66 17.69 13.58
CA HIS A 334 -50.52 18.31 14.90
C HIS A 334 -49.06 18.76 15.09
N HIS A 335 -48.90 20.09 15.21
CA HIS A 335 -47.74 20.86 15.61
C HIS A 335 -46.82 21.43 14.55
N SER A 336 -46.94 22.74 14.46
CA SER A 336 -46.10 23.70 13.72
C SER A 336 -44.72 23.91 14.36
N VAL A 337 -43.83 24.50 13.55
CA VAL A 337 -42.71 25.38 13.87
C VAL A 337 -41.33 24.93 13.33
N ALA A 338 -40.95 25.57 12.30
CA ALA A 338 -39.80 26.47 11.98
C ALA A 338 -38.37 25.90 11.78
N ARG A 339 -37.88 26.07 10.60
CA ARG A 339 -36.84 26.98 10.01
C ARG A 339 -35.35 26.63 10.16
N ARG A 340 -34.73 26.66 8.98
CA ARG A 340 -33.41 27.24 8.51
C ARG A 340 -32.15 26.35 8.65
N PHE A 341 -31.31 26.21 7.65
CA PHE A 341 -30.33 26.90 6.82
C PHE A 341 -29.32 25.86 6.25
N LEU A 342 -28.51 26.00 5.33
CA LEU A 342 -27.92 26.84 4.28
C LEU A 342 -26.96 26.03 3.41
N ALA A 343 -26.68 26.49 2.23
CA ALA A 343 -25.87 25.88 1.16
C ALA A 343 -24.37 26.27 1.22
N PHE A 344 -23.49 25.45 0.63
CA PHE A 344 -22.18 25.90 0.13
C PHE A 344 -21.76 25.17 -1.15
N ARG A 345 -21.12 25.90 -2.06
CA ARG A 345 -20.63 25.51 -3.38
C ARG A 345 -19.09 25.33 -3.40
N PRO A 346 -18.53 24.56 -4.36
CA PRO A 346 -17.09 24.36 -4.50
C PRO A 346 -16.45 25.20 -5.62
N LEU A 347 -15.12 25.31 -5.60
CA LEU A 347 -14.31 25.83 -6.69
C LEU A 347 -13.12 24.92 -7.01
N CYS A 348 -12.85 24.74 -8.32
CA CYS A 348 -11.77 23.98 -8.93
C CYS A 348 -10.49 24.80 -9.14
N GLN A 349 -9.32 24.16 -9.23
CA GLN A 349 -8.44 24.18 -10.42
C GLN A 349 -7.05 23.55 -10.19
N SER A 350 -6.48 23.00 -11.27
CA SER A 350 -5.30 22.16 -11.47
C SER A 350 -4.14 22.96 -12.12
N PRO A 351 -3.06 22.37 -12.72
CA PRO A 351 -2.18 21.23 -12.44
C PRO A 351 -0.65 21.49 -12.64
N SER A 352 0.27 20.52 -12.43
CA SER A 352 1.38 20.09 -13.31
C SER A 352 2.49 19.17 -12.69
N ARG A 353 2.98 18.33 -13.47
CA ARG A 353 4.05 17.35 -13.83
C ARG A 353 5.37 17.37 -13.00
N SER A 354 6.11 16.36 -12.97
CA SER A 354 6.43 14.93 -12.97
C SER A 354 7.95 14.71 -12.86
N VAL A 355 8.41 13.57 -12.43
CA VAL A 355 9.31 12.55 -13.01
C VAL A 355 10.01 11.67 -11.97
N ALA A 356 10.31 10.43 -12.32
CA ALA A 356 10.41 9.20 -11.57
C ALA A 356 11.76 8.46 -11.60
N VAL A 357 11.94 7.41 -10.76
CA VAL A 357 12.93 6.30 -10.85
C VAL A 357 12.45 5.01 -10.17
N LEU A 358 12.96 3.84 -10.60
CA LEU A 358 12.40 2.48 -10.46
C LEU A 358 13.18 1.51 -9.56
N VAL A 359 12.51 0.67 -8.76
CA VAL A 359 12.99 -0.57 -8.10
C VAL A 359 11.86 -1.60 -7.90
N VAL A 360 12.18 -2.88 -7.77
CA VAL A 360 11.25 -4.02 -7.75
C VAL A 360 10.99 -4.50 -6.33
N ALA A 361 9.73 -4.49 -5.89
CA ALA A 361 9.29 -5.14 -4.65
C ALA A 361 8.86 -6.59 -4.95
N ARG A 362 9.37 -7.59 -4.21
CA ARG A 362 8.90 -8.97 -4.26
C ARG A 362 7.67 -9.15 -3.37
N SER A 363 6.53 -9.47 -3.97
CA SER A 363 5.39 -10.07 -3.28
C SER A 363 5.58 -11.59 -3.29
N LEU A 364 5.90 -12.18 -2.15
CA LEU A 364 5.98 -13.63 -2.01
C LEU A 364 4.56 -14.20 -1.89
N ALA A 365 4.02 -14.72 -2.97
CA ALA A 365 2.85 -15.58 -2.92
C ALA A 365 3.28 -16.96 -2.40
N LEU A 366 3.08 -17.20 -1.12
CA LEU A 366 3.16 -18.53 -0.55
C LEU A 366 1.93 -19.33 -0.99
N THR A 367 2.15 -20.31 -1.85
CA THR A 367 1.14 -21.32 -2.24
C THR A 367 0.79 -22.16 -1.00
N PRO A 368 -0.49 -22.31 -0.59
CA PRO A 368 -0.84 -23.19 0.50
C PRO A 368 -0.67 -24.63 0.05
N GLY A 369 0.42 -25.27 0.50
CA GLY A 369 0.64 -26.71 0.35
C GLY A 369 -0.46 -27.48 1.04
N ARG A 370 -1.28 -28.23 0.29
CA ARG A 370 -2.20 -29.24 0.80
C ARG A 370 -1.37 -30.29 1.56
N ARG A 371 -1.35 -30.22 2.89
CA ARG A 371 -0.95 -31.36 3.73
C ARG A 371 -2.04 -32.43 3.63
N ARG A 372 -1.80 -33.47 2.83
CA ARG A 372 -2.46 -34.76 3.00
C ARG A 372 -1.85 -35.40 4.26
N ILE A 373 -2.62 -35.46 5.31
CA ILE A 373 -2.31 -36.32 6.44
C ILE A 373 -2.58 -37.76 5.96
N ALA A 374 -1.53 -38.49 5.70
CA ALA A 374 -1.61 -39.95 5.57
C ALA A 374 -1.51 -40.54 6.99
N SER A 375 -2.65 -40.91 7.55
CA SER A 375 -2.72 -41.86 8.66
C SER A 375 -2.31 -43.25 8.13
N ARG A 376 -1.23 -43.79 8.63
CA ARG A 376 -1.03 -45.24 8.84
C ARG A 376 0.30 -45.50 9.53
N LEU A 377 0.15 -46.24 10.63
CA LEU A 377 1.09 -46.96 11.49
C LEU A 377 1.83 -46.13 12.52
#